data_af0c7f82f642a310b8f7bc68dace6076
#
_entry.id   af0c7f82f642a310b8f7bc68dace6076
#
_cell.length_a   1.000
_cell.length_b   1.000
_cell.length_c   1.000
_cell.angle_alpha   90.00
_cell.angle_beta   90.00
_cell.angle_gamma   90.00
#
_symmetry.space_group_name_H-M   'P 1'
#
loop_
_entity.id
_entity.type
_entity.pdbx_description
1 polymer ?
#
loop_
_entity_poly.entity_id
_entity_poly.type
_entity_poly.pdbx_seq_one_letter_code
_entity_poly.pdbx_strand_id
1 'polypeptide(L)'
;IAAIREEEPNRYIIVGSNWAQSVETMEFLQVPENDKHLVISFHYYNPLFVTHYGAPWTIYKDCKENVTYPGNLLTDTSFFAGKDEKTVQEYRTQSGVWDKEKMFSQIKKAVDRGKELGLQVYCGEFGAYPNFVNTESSLTWYKDMAAIFKENNIANAHWCYKGDFPIVDDNLTPNEIPAILLGK
;
A
#
# COMPACT_ATOMS: atom_id res chain seq x y z
N ILE A 1 -10.46 -2.71 -22.49
CA ILE A 1 -11.73 -2.02 -22.14
C ILE A 1 -12.69 -2.10 -23.32
N ALA A 2 -12.31 -1.69 -24.56
CA ALA A 2 -13.21 -1.63 -25.71
C ALA A 2 -14.04 -2.92 -25.90
N ALA A 3 -13.40 -4.08 -25.99
CA ALA A 3 -14.09 -5.35 -26.17
C ALA A 3 -15.11 -5.67 -25.05
N ILE A 4 -14.85 -5.25 -23.80
CA ILE A 4 -15.82 -5.40 -22.73
C ILE A 4 -17.02 -4.49 -22.95
N ARG A 5 -16.80 -3.28 -23.47
CA ARG A 5 -17.88 -2.29 -23.75
C ARG A 5 -18.81 -2.71 -24.87
N GLU A 6 -18.33 -3.53 -25.81
CA GLU A 6 -19.17 -4.11 -26.87
C GLU A 6 -20.23 -5.06 -26.28
N GLU A 7 -19.86 -5.84 -25.26
CA GLU A 7 -20.76 -6.81 -24.64
C GLU A 7 -21.50 -6.23 -23.43
N GLU A 8 -20.80 -5.45 -22.60
CA GLU A 8 -21.31 -4.92 -21.34
C GLU A 8 -21.02 -3.41 -21.20
N PRO A 9 -21.81 -2.55 -21.83
CA PRO A 9 -21.55 -1.11 -21.89
C PRO A 9 -21.46 -0.41 -20.52
N ASN A 10 -22.17 -0.91 -19.54
CA ASN A 10 -22.31 -0.31 -18.20
C ASN A 10 -21.56 -1.06 -17.09
N ARG A 11 -20.78 -2.10 -17.42
CA ARG A 11 -19.97 -2.84 -16.46
C ARG A 11 -18.94 -1.91 -15.81
N TYR A 12 -18.91 -1.87 -14.49
CA TYR A 12 -17.78 -1.25 -13.79
C TYR A 12 -16.51 -2.08 -13.99
N ILE A 13 -15.43 -1.41 -14.39
CA ILE A 13 -14.12 -2.02 -14.61
C ILE A 13 -13.11 -1.33 -13.69
N ILE A 14 -12.41 -2.11 -12.87
CA ILE A 14 -11.29 -1.63 -12.09
C ILE A 14 -10.04 -1.77 -12.94
N VAL A 15 -9.29 -0.68 -13.12
CA VAL A 15 -8.08 -0.63 -13.93
C VAL A 15 -6.93 -0.03 -13.14
N GLY A 16 -5.81 -0.72 -13.09
CA GLY A 16 -4.59 -0.27 -12.42
C GLY A 16 -3.50 0.17 -13.39
N SER A 17 -2.51 0.86 -12.84
CA SER A 17 -1.32 1.27 -13.56
C SER A 17 -0.28 0.14 -13.68
N ASN A 18 0.93 0.45 -14.15
CA ASN A 18 2.04 -0.50 -14.27
C ASN A 18 2.65 -0.90 -12.91
N TRP A 19 3.62 -1.84 -12.93
CA TRP A 19 4.39 -2.29 -11.76
C TRP A 19 3.49 -2.70 -10.60
N ALA A 20 2.67 -3.75 -10.83
CA ALA A 20 1.72 -4.25 -9.84
C ALA A 20 0.83 -3.12 -9.25
N GLN A 21 0.35 -2.25 -10.11
CA GLN A 21 -0.51 -1.11 -9.74
C GLN A 21 0.18 -0.11 -8.79
N SER A 22 1.49 0.09 -8.95
CA SER A 22 2.23 1.05 -8.14
C SER A 22 1.64 2.46 -8.26
N VAL A 23 1.46 3.12 -7.12
CA VAL A 23 1.01 4.52 -7.06
C VAL A 23 1.95 5.46 -7.83
N GLU A 24 3.24 5.11 -7.92
CA GLU A 24 4.25 5.90 -8.63
C GLU A 24 4.03 5.96 -10.15
N THR A 25 3.26 5.01 -10.70
CA THR A 25 3.00 4.94 -12.14
C THR A 25 1.60 5.41 -12.54
N MET A 26 0.85 5.98 -11.59
CA MET A 26 -0.53 6.45 -11.84
C MET A 26 -0.61 7.56 -12.89
N GLU A 27 0.39 8.40 -13.00
CA GLU A 27 0.47 9.44 -14.03
C GLU A 27 0.50 8.91 -15.46
N PHE A 28 0.98 7.67 -15.65
CA PHE A 28 1.06 7.01 -16.97
C PHE A 28 -0.20 6.21 -17.31
N LEU A 29 -1.16 6.09 -16.38
CA LEU A 29 -2.40 5.36 -16.63
C LEU A 29 -3.27 6.11 -17.65
N GLN A 30 -3.47 5.49 -18.80
CA GLN A 30 -4.37 5.98 -19.85
C GLN A 30 -5.66 5.16 -19.87
N VAL A 31 -6.78 5.85 -19.88
CA VAL A 31 -8.11 5.25 -19.95
C VAL A 31 -8.94 5.94 -21.03
N PRO A 32 -9.97 5.27 -21.59
CA PRO A 32 -10.88 5.90 -22.53
C PRO A 32 -11.52 7.17 -21.94
N GLU A 33 -11.53 8.24 -22.73
CA GLU A 33 -12.20 9.48 -22.34
C GLU A 33 -13.70 9.26 -22.15
N ASN A 34 -14.26 9.94 -21.17
CA ASN A 34 -15.71 9.92 -20.86
C ASN A 34 -16.31 8.57 -20.43
N ASP A 35 -15.52 7.51 -20.21
CA ASP A 35 -16.02 6.28 -19.63
C ASP A 35 -16.17 6.43 -18.09
N LYS A 36 -17.40 6.66 -17.63
CA LYS A 36 -17.72 6.87 -16.21
C LYS A 36 -17.89 5.58 -15.41
N HIS A 37 -17.81 4.42 -16.06
CA HIS A 37 -17.87 3.11 -15.41
C HIS A 37 -16.47 2.50 -15.19
N LEU A 38 -15.46 3.36 -15.01
CA LEU A 38 -14.11 2.98 -14.61
C LEU A 38 -13.83 3.38 -13.16
N VAL A 39 -13.04 2.55 -12.49
CA VAL A 39 -12.45 2.84 -11.18
C VAL A 39 -10.94 2.66 -11.33
N ILE A 40 -10.16 3.68 -11.00
CA ILE A 40 -8.69 3.55 -11.05
C ILE A 40 -8.16 2.95 -9.76
N SER A 41 -7.24 2.00 -9.89
CA SER A 41 -6.72 1.22 -8.77
C SER A 41 -5.23 1.39 -8.59
N PHE A 42 -4.78 1.41 -7.35
CA PHE A 42 -3.38 1.33 -6.95
C PHE A 42 -3.18 0.36 -5.79
N HIS A 43 -1.96 -0.12 -5.61
CA HIS A 43 -1.51 -0.85 -4.43
C HIS A 43 -0.56 0.02 -3.61
N TYR A 44 -0.59 -0.14 -2.27
CA TYR A 44 0.28 0.65 -1.40
C TYR A 44 0.78 -0.13 -0.21
N TYR A 45 2.11 -0.24 -0.11
CA TYR A 45 2.77 -0.97 0.97
C TYR A 45 3.91 -0.18 1.64
N ASN A 46 4.17 1.06 1.20
CA ASN A 46 5.27 1.83 1.79
C ASN A 46 4.96 2.31 3.23
N PRO A 47 5.97 2.36 4.09
CA PRO A 47 7.34 1.93 3.86
C PRO A 47 7.51 0.41 4.03
N LEU A 48 8.27 -0.22 3.14
CA LEU A 48 8.44 -1.68 3.13
C LEU A 48 9.18 -2.21 4.37
N PHE A 49 9.93 -1.38 5.05
CA PHE A 49 10.50 -1.71 6.37
C PHE A 49 9.44 -1.90 7.46
N VAL A 50 8.23 -1.38 7.29
CA VAL A 50 7.11 -1.61 8.20
C VAL A 50 6.25 -2.77 7.70
N THR A 51 5.95 -2.79 6.41
CA THR A 51 4.95 -3.72 5.87
C THR A 51 5.51 -5.07 5.43
N HIS A 52 6.79 -5.14 5.07
CA HIS A 52 7.46 -6.36 4.59
C HIS A 52 8.66 -6.78 5.43
N TYR A 53 8.78 -6.25 6.64
CA TYR A 53 9.88 -6.59 7.55
C TYR A 53 9.91 -8.11 7.81
N GLY A 54 11.07 -8.74 7.52
CA GLY A 54 11.25 -10.17 7.69
C GLY A 54 10.47 -11.05 6.71
N ALA A 55 9.77 -10.49 5.73
CA ALA A 55 9.02 -11.25 4.74
C ALA A 55 9.96 -12.08 3.85
N PRO A 56 9.86 -13.43 3.84
CA PRO A 56 10.89 -14.32 3.29
C PRO A 56 11.06 -14.22 1.77
N TRP A 57 10.09 -13.68 1.06
CA TRP A 57 10.12 -13.48 -0.39
C TRP A 57 10.69 -12.13 -0.84
N THR A 58 11.16 -11.31 0.12
CA THR A 58 11.67 -9.96 -0.16
C THR A 58 13.13 -9.81 0.23
N ILE A 59 13.74 -8.68 -0.17
CA ILE A 59 15.06 -8.27 0.30
C ILE A 59 15.06 -7.91 1.79
N TYR A 60 13.89 -7.73 2.40
CA TYR A 60 13.71 -7.38 3.83
C TYR A 60 13.69 -8.60 4.77
N LYS A 61 13.84 -9.83 4.24
CA LYS A 61 13.79 -11.09 5.00
C LYS A 61 14.80 -11.17 6.15
N ASP A 62 15.98 -10.57 5.96
CA ASP A 62 17.08 -10.61 6.94
C ASP A 62 17.16 -9.32 7.78
N CYS A 63 16.17 -8.44 7.71
CA CYS A 63 16.11 -7.24 8.52
C CYS A 63 16.00 -7.61 10.01
N LYS A 64 16.87 -7.04 10.85
CA LYS A 64 16.90 -7.24 12.30
C LYS A 64 16.90 -5.93 13.09
N GLU A 65 16.86 -4.81 12.38
CA GLU A 65 16.86 -3.47 12.97
C GLU A 65 15.54 -3.19 13.69
N ASN A 66 15.60 -2.38 14.75
CA ASN A 66 14.39 -1.85 15.35
C ASN A 66 13.76 -0.82 14.43
N VAL A 67 12.62 -1.17 13.87
CA VAL A 67 11.82 -0.27 13.04
C VAL A 67 10.72 0.33 13.90
N THR A 68 10.66 1.66 13.98
CA THR A 68 9.61 2.38 14.69
C THR A 68 8.90 3.30 13.72
N TYR A 69 7.58 3.12 13.61
CA TYR A 69 6.72 3.96 12.80
C TYR A 69 5.63 4.62 13.69
N PRO A 70 5.34 5.92 13.55
CA PRO A 70 6.07 6.89 12.72
C PRO A 70 7.47 7.17 13.25
N GLY A 71 8.40 7.54 12.36
CA GLY A 71 9.76 7.85 12.78
C GLY A 71 10.79 7.80 11.67
N ASN A 72 12.06 7.91 12.06
CA ASN A 72 13.18 7.80 11.13
C ASN A 72 13.58 6.33 10.99
N LEU A 73 13.22 5.74 9.86
CA LEU A 73 13.49 4.33 9.58
C LEU A 73 14.91 4.13 9.08
N LEU A 74 15.54 3.04 9.52
CA LEU A 74 16.87 2.63 9.11
C LEU A 74 17.94 3.71 9.33
N THR A 75 18.16 4.05 10.59
CA THR A 75 19.17 5.05 10.99
C THR A 75 20.59 4.48 11.01
N ASP A 76 20.75 3.16 11.14
CA ASP A 76 22.04 2.49 11.13
C ASP A 76 22.46 2.11 9.71
N THR A 77 23.50 2.76 9.22
CA THR A 77 24.09 2.48 7.89
C THR A 77 24.89 1.20 7.83
N SER A 78 25.25 0.58 8.97
CA SER A 78 25.93 -0.73 9.01
C SER A 78 25.08 -1.82 8.36
N PHE A 79 23.77 -1.66 8.33
CA PHE A 79 22.82 -2.53 7.65
C PHE A 79 23.10 -2.69 6.15
N PHE A 80 23.77 -1.74 5.52
CA PHE A 80 24.13 -1.80 4.11
C PHE A 80 25.40 -2.64 3.84
N ALA A 81 26.16 -2.98 4.87
CA ALA A 81 27.41 -3.70 4.72
C ALA A 81 27.22 -5.07 4.01
N GLY A 82 28.00 -5.30 2.97
CA GLY A 82 27.97 -6.55 2.21
C GLY A 82 26.79 -6.72 1.25
N LYS A 83 25.93 -5.71 1.10
CA LYS A 83 24.82 -5.74 0.15
C LYS A 83 25.23 -5.14 -1.20
N ASP A 84 24.64 -5.63 -2.28
CA ASP A 84 24.82 -5.06 -3.61
C ASP A 84 24.20 -3.66 -3.73
N GLU A 85 24.67 -2.89 -4.70
CA GLU A 85 24.26 -1.48 -4.89
C GLU A 85 22.75 -1.32 -5.13
N LYS A 86 22.14 -2.24 -5.88
CA LYS A 86 20.70 -2.21 -6.15
C LYS A 86 19.89 -2.38 -4.86
N THR A 87 20.27 -3.33 -4.03
CA THR A 87 19.64 -3.55 -2.71
C THR A 87 19.84 -2.35 -1.80
N VAL A 88 21.04 -1.76 -1.77
CA VAL A 88 21.29 -0.54 -0.99
C VAL A 88 20.42 0.62 -1.47
N GLN A 89 20.28 0.80 -2.78
CA GLN A 89 19.44 1.85 -3.33
C GLN A 89 17.96 1.63 -2.96
N GLU A 90 17.48 0.40 -3.04
CA GLU A 90 16.11 0.06 -2.62
C GLU A 90 15.87 0.42 -1.15
N TYR A 91 16.78 0.01 -0.25
CA TYR A 91 16.68 0.37 1.16
C TYR A 91 16.69 1.88 1.40
N ARG A 92 17.50 2.64 0.66
CA ARG A 92 17.54 4.10 0.77
C ARG A 92 16.21 4.74 0.41
N THR A 93 15.47 4.22 -0.55
CA THR A 93 14.14 4.73 -0.91
C THR A 93 13.12 4.54 0.20
N GLN A 94 13.34 3.52 1.04
CA GLN A 94 12.46 3.15 2.15
C GLN A 94 12.95 3.67 3.52
N SER A 95 14.13 4.30 3.58
CA SER A 95 14.69 4.90 4.79
C SER A 95 14.26 6.35 5.00
N GLY A 96 14.71 6.94 6.11
CA GLY A 96 14.40 8.32 6.49
C GLY A 96 13.11 8.45 7.28
N VAL A 97 12.61 9.66 7.39
CA VAL A 97 11.41 9.95 8.18
C VAL A 97 10.16 9.49 7.43
N TRP A 98 9.38 8.65 8.07
CA TRP A 98 8.09 8.17 7.62
C TRP A 98 6.99 8.45 8.63
N ASP A 99 5.90 9.00 8.13
CA ASP A 99 4.70 9.36 8.87
C ASP A 99 3.49 9.37 7.91
N LYS A 100 2.32 9.74 8.41
CA LYS A 100 1.09 9.85 7.61
C LYS A 100 1.25 10.83 6.45
N GLU A 101 1.90 11.98 6.67
CA GLU A 101 2.11 13.01 5.66
C GLU A 101 2.98 12.49 4.52
N LYS A 102 4.05 11.77 4.83
CA LYS A 102 4.92 11.16 3.83
C LYS A 102 4.16 10.12 2.99
N MET A 103 3.40 9.24 3.63
CA MET A 103 2.57 8.25 2.93
C MET A 103 1.53 8.95 2.04
N PHE A 104 0.83 9.95 2.56
CA PHE A 104 -0.17 10.67 1.77
C PHE A 104 0.47 11.41 0.61
N SER A 105 1.68 11.96 0.74
CA SER A 105 2.38 12.63 -0.38
C SER A 105 2.56 11.71 -1.61
N GLN A 106 2.71 10.40 -1.39
CA GLN A 106 2.77 9.40 -2.44
C GLN A 106 1.38 9.02 -2.96
N ILE A 107 0.45 8.69 -2.06
CA ILE A 107 -0.94 8.30 -2.38
C ILE A 107 -1.67 9.44 -3.12
N LYS A 108 -1.32 10.68 -2.84
CA LYS A 108 -1.87 11.87 -3.51
C LYS A 108 -1.77 11.80 -5.03
N LYS A 109 -0.77 11.14 -5.60
CA LYS A 109 -0.67 10.93 -7.06
C LYS A 109 -1.90 10.20 -7.61
N ALA A 110 -2.39 9.17 -6.91
CA ALA A 110 -3.62 8.47 -7.32
C ALA A 110 -4.85 9.34 -7.13
N VAL A 111 -4.93 10.09 -6.02
CA VAL A 111 -6.04 11.02 -5.75
C VAL A 111 -6.11 12.11 -6.82
N ASP A 112 -4.99 12.72 -7.16
CA ASP A 112 -4.91 13.77 -8.18
C ASP A 112 -5.29 13.21 -9.56
N ARG A 113 -4.80 12.00 -9.90
CA ARG A 113 -5.17 11.34 -11.16
C ARG A 113 -6.67 11.03 -11.23
N GLY A 114 -7.25 10.56 -10.14
CA GLY A 114 -8.70 10.34 -10.04
C GLY A 114 -9.51 11.63 -10.28
N LYS A 115 -9.09 12.73 -9.69
CA LYS A 115 -9.71 14.06 -9.90
C LYS A 115 -9.59 14.51 -11.36
N GLU A 116 -8.41 14.38 -11.95
CA GLU A 116 -8.15 14.76 -13.35
C GLU A 116 -9.05 13.98 -14.32
N LEU A 117 -9.21 12.67 -14.10
CA LEU A 117 -10.03 11.79 -14.93
C LEU A 117 -11.52 11.83 -14.58
N GLY A 118 -11.90 12.42 -13.44
CA GLY A 118 -13.25 12.37 -12.91
C GLY A 118 -13.72 10.96 -12.55
N LEU A 119 -12.79 10.12 -12.04
CA LEU A 119 -13.01 8.71 -11.69
C LEU A 119 -12.79 8.47 -10.20
N GLN A 120 -13.45 7.43 -9.68
CA GLN A 120 -13.23 6.95 -8.31
C GLN A 120 -11.85 6.30 -8.19
N VAL A 121 -11.25 6.44 -7.00
CA VAL A 121 -9.94 5.86 -6.65
C VAL A 121 -10.15 4.69 -5.70
N TYR A 122 -9.43 3.61 -5.93
CA TYR A 122 -9.49 2.39 -5.15
C TYR A 122 -8.06 1.92 -4.79
N CYS A 123 -7.81 1.66 -3.52
CA CYS A 123 -6.60 0.94 -3.11
C CYS A 123 -6.92 -0.56 -3.09
N GLY A 124 -6.46 -1.27 -4.13
CA GLY A 124 -6.77 -2.69 -4.33
C GLY A 124 -6.04 -3.62 -3.38
N GLU A 125 -4.86 -3.19 -2.89
CA GLU A 125 -4.08 -3.92 -1.91
C GLU A 125 -3.32 -2.97 -0.98
N PHE A 126 -3.35 -3.27 0.31
CA PHE A 126 -2.48 -2.74 1.34
C PHE A 126 -2.48 -3.71 2.53
N GLY A 127 -1.41 -3.74 3.28
CA GLY A 127 -1.28 -4.64 4.43
C GLY A 127 0.12 -4.63 5.02
N ALA A 128 0.31 -5.27 6.17
CA ALA A 128 1.61 -5.45 6.81
C ALA A 128 1.80 -6.90 7.25
N TYR A 129 2.98 -7.46 6.96
CA TYR A 129 3.39 -8.81 7.35
C TYR A 129 3.58 -8.88 8.86
N PRO A 130 2.91 -9.79 9.58
CA PRO A 130 2.71 -9.65 11.03
C PRO A 130 3.90 -10.07 11.89
N ASN A 131 4.88 -10.81 11.33
CA ASN A 131 5.77 -11.61 12.18
C ASN A 131 6.95 -10.86 12.79
N PHE A 132 7.30 -9.67 12.33
CA PHE A 132 8.55 -9.01 12.73
C PHE A 132 8.44 -7.52 13.03
N VAL A 133 7.32 -6.90 12.72
CA VAL A 133 7.12 -5.48 13.02
C VAL A 133 6.65 -5.34 14.46
N ASN A 134 7.17 -4.34 15.17
CA ASN A 134 6.59 -3.90 16.42
C ASN A 134 5.09 -3.68 16.21
N THR A 135 4.27 -4.39 16.97
CA THR A 135 2.81 -4.36 16.84
C THR A 135 2.26 -2.94 16.90
N GLU A 136 2.82 -2.07 17.75
CA GLU A 136 2.43 -0.67 17.88
C GLU A 136 2.70 0.11 16.56
N SER A 137 3.87 -0.08 15.97
CA SER A 137 4.21 0.56 14.68
C SER A 137 3.28 0.10 13.56
N SER A 138 3.00 -1.19 13.47
CA SER A 138 2.12 -1.71 12.43
C SER A 138 0.68 -1.23 12.62
N LEU A 139 0.15 -1.23 13.85
CA LEU A 139 -1.19 -0.72 14.14
C LEU A 139 -1.30 0.79 13.88
N THR A 140 -0.25 1.56 14.17
CA THR A 140 -0.22 3.00 13.87
C THR A 140 -0.21 3.22 12.35
N TRP A 141 0.55 2.43 11.59
CA TRP A 141 0.52 2.48 10.13
C TRP A 141 -0.90 2.20 9.58
N TYR A 142 -1.61 1.19 10.11
CA TYR A 142 -3.00 0.92 9.72
C TYR A 142 -3.95 2.06 10.06
N LYS A 143 -3.79 2.70 11.23
CA LYS A 143 -4.59 3.89 11.61
C LYS A 143 -4.38 5.04 10.63
N ASP A 144 -3.14 5.29 10.24
CA ASP A 144 -2.80 6.33 9.28
C ASP A 144 -3.35 6.01 7.88
N MET A 145 -3.24 4.77 7.43
CA MET A 145 -3.85 4.33 6.17
C MET A 145 -5.38 4.50 6.19
N ALA A 146 -6.05 4.07 7.25
CA ALA A 146 -7.49 4.23 7.41
C ALA A 146 -7.92 5.72 7.39
N ALA A 147 -7.14 6.58 8.04
CA ALA A 147 -7.36 8.02 8.03
C ALA A 147 -7.19 8.61 6.62
N ILE A 148 -6.10 8.26 5.92
CA ILE A 148 -5.86 8.69 4.54
C ILE A 148 -7.02 8.28 3.62
N PHE A 149 -7.47 7.03 3.70
CA PHE A 149 -8.57 6.55 2.88
C PHE A 149 -9.86 7.32 3.15
N LYS A 150 -10.20 7.51 4.41
CA LYS A 150 -11.41 8.23 4.83
C LYS A 150 -11.38 9.69 4.40
N GLU A 151 -10.29 10.40 4.69
CA GLU A 151 -10.11 11.82 4.39
C GLU A 151 -10.16 12.13 2.89
N ASN A 152 -9.79 11.15 2.04
CA ASN A 152 -9.71 11.32 0.58
C ASN A 152 -10.74 10.52 -0.21
N ASN A 153 -11.73 9.92 0.47
CA ASN A 153 -12.78 9.11 -0.16
C ASN A 153 -12.22 7.98 -1.06
N ILE A 154 -11.20 7.28 -0.57
CA ILE A 154 -10.57 6.16 -1.27
C ILE A 154 -11.22 4.86 -0.81
N ALA A 155 -11.87 4.14 -1.72
CA ALA A 155 -12.31 2.78 -1.46
C ALA A 155 -11.07 1.86 -1.34
N ASN A 156 -11.16 0.82 -0.50
CA ASN A 156 -9.98 -0.01 -0.26
C ASN A 156 -10.33 -1.48 0.01
N ALA A 157 -9.37 -2.38 -0.24
CA ALA A 157 -9.41 -3.77 0.16
C ALA A 157 -8.08 -4.15 0.82
N HIS A 158 -8.17 -4.71 2.02
CA HIS A 158 -7.01 -5.20 2.74
C HIS A 158 -6.48 -6.49 2.10
N TRP A 159 -5.20 -6.60 1.93
CA TRP A 159 -4.49 -7.83 1.59
C TRP A 159 -3.86 -8.41 2.86
N CYS A 160 -4.37 -9.56 3.40
CA CYS A 160 -5.51 -10.29 2.91
C CYS A 160 -6.38 -10.81 4.09
N TYR A 161 -7.46 -11.53 3.81
CA TYR A 161 -8.31 -12.12 4.85
C TYR A 161 -7.55 -13.13 5.71
N LYS A 162 -6.89 -14.12 5.05
CA LYS A 162 -6.06 -15.15 5.69
C LYS A 162 -4.86 -15.47 4.78
N GLY A 163 -3.69 -15.69 5.35
CA GLY A 163 -2.45 -15.93 4.60
C GLY A 163 -1.31 -15.09 5.15
N ASP A 164 -0.51 -14.47 4.28
CA ASP A 164 0.71 -13.77 4.69
C ASP A 164 0.45 -12.44 5.42
N PHE A 165 -0.70 -11.81 5.18
CA PHE A 165 -1.11 -10.54 5.81
C PHE A 165 -2.48 -10.70 6.46
N PRO A 166 -2.64 -11.58 7.47
CA PRO A 166 -3.95 -12.00 7.93
C PRO A 166 -4.64 -10.93 8.80
N ILE A 167 -5.96 -10.86 8.68
CA ILE A 167 -6.82 -10.14 9.62
C ILE A 167 -7.54 -11.08 10.59
N VAL A 168 -7.37 -12.38 10.42
CA VAL A 168 -7.87 -13.42 11.32
C VAL A 168 -6.76 -14.44 11.60
N ASP A 169 -6.83 -15.10 12.76
CA ASP A 169 -6.00 -16.24 13.10
C ASP A 169 -6.50 -17.55 12.44
N ASP A 170 -5.89 -18.68 12.79
CA ASP A 170 -6.27 -19.99 12.28
C ASP A 170 -7.68 -20.43 12.71
N ASN A 171 -8.19 -19.90 13.82
CA ASN A 171 -9.53 -20.14 14.33
C ASN A 171 -10.55 -19.13 13.79
N LEU A 172 -10.17 -18.30 12.84
CA LEU A 172 -10.96 -17.21 12.25
C LEU A 172 -11.31 -16.11 13.26
N THR A 173 -10.54 -15.97 14.34
CA THR A 173 -10.70 -14.89 15.30
C THR A 173 -10.05 -13.63 14.72
N PRO A 174 -10.79 -12.49 14.61
CA PRO A 174 -10.22 -11.24 14.11
C PRO A 174 -9.13 -10.71 15.05
N ASN A 175 -8.06 -10.17 14.45
CA ASN A 175 -7.11 -9.30 15.14
C ASN A 175 -7.64 -7.85 15.23
N GLU A 176 -6.79 -6.89 15.64
CA GLU A 176 -7.19 -5.48 15.81
C GLU A 176 -7.42 -4.73 14.49
N ILE A 177 -6.87 -5.23 13.38
CA ILE A 177 -6.88 -4.52 12.08
C ILE A 177 -8.31 -4.24 11.59
N PRO A 178 -9.26 -5.20 11.58
CA PRO A 178 -10.63 -4.93 11.15
C PRO A 178 -11.32 -3.81 11.93
N ALA A 179 -11.09 -3.72 13.25
CA ALA A 179 -11.67 -2.66 14.07
C ALA A 179 -11.12 -1.28 13.66
N ILE A 180 -9.80 -1.19 13.42
CA ILE A 180 -9.15 0.04 12.94
C ILE A 180 -9.72 0.46 11.59
N LEU A 181 -9.79 -0.46 10.62
CA LEU A 181 -10.26 -0.17 9.26
C LEU A 181 -11.74 0.22 9.21
N LEU A 182 -12.55 -0.30 10.12
CA LEU A 182 -13.98 0.00 10.23
C LEU A 182 -14.27 1.20 11.14
N GLY A 183 -13.25 1.79 11.77
CA GLY A 183 -13.39 2.93 12.68
C GLY A 183 -14.18 2.60 13.95
N LYS A 184 -13.98 1.41 14.50
CA LYS A 184 -14.68 0.89 15.68
C LYS A 184 -13.76 0.81 16.89
#